data_dab58fa1cd9c5e7a621a156666069d01
#
_entry.id   dab58fa1cd9c5e7a621a156666069d01
#
_cell.length_a   1.000
_cell.length_b   1.000
_cell.length_c   1.000
_cell.angle_alpha   90.00
_cell.angle_beta   90.00
_cell.angle_gamma   90.00
#
_symmetry.space_group_name_H-M   'P 1'
#
loop_
_entity.id
_entity.type
_entity.pdbx_description
1 polymer ?
#
loop_
_entity_poly.entity_id
_entity_poly.type
_entity_poly.pdbx_seq_one_letter_code
_entity_poly.pdbx_strand_id
1 'polypeptide(L)'
;YAGITLIGMPFLIVTNGMSNLIRADGKPKYSMVCMVVGAIVNTILDPIFIFACDWGIAGGAWATVIGQIFSFILALRYLWRFQTIHFEKESFLLDIRESLKICSMGISSSSNQIAITVIQIIQYNSLTYYGALTKYGTDIPLAACGIVMKTNAILLAIVVGISQGAQPIIGFNY
;
A
#
# COMPACT_ATOMS: atom_id res chain seq x y z
N TYR A 1 -2.89 -2.92 18.40
CA TYR A 1 -2.90 -3.15 16.94
C TYR A 1 -2.19 -2.03 16.19
N ALA A 2 -2.69 -0.78 16.25
CA ALA A 2 -2.16 0.36 15.50
C ALA A 2 -0.66 0.64 15.77
N GLY A 3 -0.21 0.55 17.03
CA GLY A 3 1.20 0.74 17.38
C GLY A 3 2.13 -0.29 16.73
N ILE A 4 1.70 -1.55 16.59
CA ILE A 4 2.49 -2.61 15.94
C ILE A 4 2.54 -2.38 14.43
N THR A 5 1.40 -2.07 13.81
CA THR A 5 1.34 -1.82 12.36
C THR A 5 2.13 -0.58 11.94
N LEU A 6 2.26 0.43 12.82
CA LEU A 6 3.13 1.59 12.57
C LEU A 6 4.60 1.22 12.38
N ILE A 7 5.09 0.16 13.04
CA ILE A 7 6.45 -0.36 12.85
C ILE A 7 6.64 -0.89 11.41
N GLY A 8 5.60 -1.44 10.82
CA GLY A 8 5.61 -1.94 9.44
C GLY A 8 5.52 -0.86 8.36
N MET A 9 5.01 0.34 8.68
CA MET A 9 4.79 1.42 7.71
C MET A 9 6.04 1.82 6.91
N PRO A 10 7.23 2.00 7.50
CA PRO A 10 8.45 2.31 6.73
C PRO A 10 8.76 1.24 5.68
N PHE A 11 8.62 -0.03 6.03
CA PHE A 11 8.86 -1.15 5.11
C PHE A 11 7.84 -1.16 3.98
N LEU A 12 6.57 -0.88 4.29
CA LEU A 12 5.50 -0.79 3.29
C LEU A 12 5.76 0.35 2.29
N ILE A 13 6.10 1.53 2.77
CA ILE A 13 6.36 2.71 1.92
C ILE A 13 7.54 2.46 0.98
N VAL A 14 8.63 1.95 1.52
CA VAL A 14 9.83 1.65 0.72
C VAL A 14 9.54 0.53 -0.27
N THR A 15 8.84 -0.53 0.13
CA THR A 15 8.46 -1.63 -0.78
C THR A 15 7.60 -1.15 -1.93
N ASN A 16 6.64 -0.26 -1.69
CA ASN A 16 5.81 0.32 -2.75
C ASN A 16 6.64 1.17 -3.73
N GLY A 17 7.54 2.00 -3.21
CA GLY A 17 8.47 2.77 -4.04
C GLY A 17 9.37 1.88 -4.90
N MET A 18 9.99 0.86 -4.30
CA MET A 18 10.80 -0.14 -5.00
C MET A 18 10.01 -0.92 -6.03
N SER A 19 8.77 -1.28 -5.73
CA SER A 19 7.87 -1.99 -6.64
C SER A 19 7.61 -1.19 -7.92
N ASN A 20 7.45 0.13 -7.80
CA ASN A 20 7.31 1.01 -8.96
C ASN A 20 8.61 1.11 -9.78
N LEU A 21 9.77 1.18 -9.12
CA LEU A 21 11.08 1.16 -9.79
C LEU A 21 11.31 -0.17 -10.54
N ILE A 22 10.99 -1.31 -9.94
CA ILE A 22 11.10 -2.63 -10.56
C ILE A 22 10.21 -2.73 -11.81
N ARG A 23 9.00 -2.13 -11.76
CA ARG A 23 8.11 -2.07 -12.94
C ARG A 23 8.69 -1.18 -14.04
N ALA A 24 9.26 -0.03 -13.67
CA ALA A 24 9.91 0.87 -14.60
C ALA A 24 11.14 0.23 -15.27
N ASP A 25 11.84 -0.67 -14.57
CA ASP A 25 12.96 -1.49 -15.10
C ASP A 25 12.48 -2.62 -16.07
N GLY A 26 11.19 -2.66 -16.39
CA GLY A 26 10.62 -3.63 -17.33
C GLY A 26 10.40 -5.04 -16.77
N LYS A 27 10.44 -5.20 -15.43
CA LYS A 27 10.23 -6.50 -14.78
C LYS A 27 8.98 -6.52 -13.87
N PRO A 28 7.78 -6.22 -14.40
CA PRO A 28 6.55 -6.16 -13.59
C PRO A 28 6.21 -7.49 -12.92
N LYS A 29 6.59 -8.62 -13.52
CA LYS A 29 6.40 -9.95 -12.91
C LYS A 29 7.13 -10.09 -11.58
N TYR A 30 8.36 -9.58 -11.48
CA TYR A 30 9.11 -9.63 -10.23
C TYR A 30 8.49 -8.74 -9.15
N SER A 31 8.05 -7.54 -9.51
CA SER A 31 7.30 -6.65 -8.61
C SER A 31 6.05 -7.35 -8.06
N MET A 32 5.29 -8.01 -8.93
CA MET A 32 4.11 -8.79 -8.52
C MET A 32 4.49 -9.91 -7.54
N VAL A 33 5.55 -10.66 -7.82
CA VAL A 33 6.01 -11.75 -6.93
C VAL A 33 6.37 -11.21 -5.54
N CYS A 34 7.08 -10.07 -5.45
CA CYS A 34 7.41 -9.46 -4.16
C CYS A 34 6.16 -9.14 -3.32
N MET A 35 5.10 -8.60 -3.95
CA MET A 35 3.87 -8.27 -3.26
C MET A 35 3.06 -9.51 -2.88
N VAL A 36 2.95 -10.48 -3.80
CA VAL A 36 2.19 -11.73 -3.58
C VAL A 36 2.83 -12.59 -2.49
N VAL A 37 4.15 -12.71 -2.47
CA VAL A 37 4.86 -13.47 -1.42
C VAL A 37 4.60 -12.85 -0.05
N GLY A 38 4.66 -11.52 0.08
CA GLY A 38 4.34 -10.87 1.35
C GLY A 38 2.89 -11.11 1.80
N ALA A 39 1.94 -11.08 0.87
CA ALA A 39 0.54 -11.38 1.16
C ALA A 39 0.35 -12.85 1.57
N ILE A 40 1.00 -13.80 0.90
CA ILE A 40 0.96 -15.23 1.25
C ILE A 40 1.54 -15.47 2.64
N VAL A 41 2.72 -14.88 2.93
CA VAL A 41 3.35 -14.99 4.27
C VAL A 41 2.42 -14.43 5.35
N ASN A 42 1.82 -13.27 5.14
CA ASN A 42 0.83 -12.70 6.04
C ASN A 42 -0.35 -13.66 6.26
N THR A 43 -0.97 -14.15 5.18
CA THR A 43 -2.13 -15.05 5.25
C THR A 43 -1.84 -16.37 5.98
N ILE A 44 -0.61 -16.89 5.87
CA ILE A 44 -0.20 -18.11 6.57
C ILE A 44 0.08 -17.82 8.06
N LEU A 45 0.71 -16.68 8.35
CA LEU A 45 1.07 -16.32 9.72
C LEU A 45 -0.12 -15.84 10.55
N ASP A 46 -1.14 -15.24 9.91
CA ASP A 46 -2.36 -14.79 10.60
C ASP A 46 -3.00 -15.90 11.46
N PRO A 47 -3.38 -17.06 10.93
CA PRO A 47 -3.98 -18.13 11.74
C PRO A 47 -3.00 -18.70 12.78
N ILE A 48 -1.70 -18.74 12.48
CA ILE A 48 -0.71 -19.26 13.41
C ILE A 48 -0.61 -18.34 14.63
N PHE A 49 -0.49 -17.04 14.44
CA PHE A 49 -0.32 -16.10 15.55
C PHE A 49 -1.63 -15.82 16.31
N ILE A 50 -2.76 -15.88 15.61
CA ILE A 50 -4.06 -15.65 16.21
C ILE A 50 -4.50 -16.86 17.04
N PHE A 51 -4.41 -18.08 16.48
CA PHE A 51 -4.96 -19.29 17.08
C PHE A 51 -3.92 -20.18 17.77
N ALA A 52 -2.72 -20.39 17.16
CA ALA A 52 -1.73 -21.28 17.75
C ALA A 52 -0.89 -20.61 18.85
N CYS A 53 -0.58 -19.32 18.70
CA CYS A 53 0.14 -18.54 19.71
C CYS A 53 -0.76 -17.80 20.69
N ASP A 54 -2.09 -17.80 20.46
CA ASP A 54 -3.12 -17.13 21.28
C ASP A 54 -2.88 -15.63 21.50
N TRP A 55 -2.23 -14.97 20.50
CA TRP A 55 -1.95 -13.53 20.57
C TRP A 55 -3.13 -12.66 20.10
N GLY A 56 -4.23 -13.28 19.67
CA GLY A 56 -5.44 -12.60 19.23
C GLY A 56 -5.16 -11.52 18.18
N ILE A 57 -5.75 -10.34 18.38
CA ILE A 57 -5.61 -9.19 17.45
C ILE A 57 -4.16 -8.70 17.27
N ALA A 58 -3.32 -8.83 18.31
CA ALA A 58 -1.91 -8.47 18.21
C ALA A 58 -1.14 -9.42 17.29
N GLY A 59 -1.52 -10.70 17.24
CA GLY A 59 -0.97 -11.69 16.34
C GLY A 59 -1.14 -11.31 14.86
N GLY A 60 -2.35 -10.87 14.46
CA GLY A 60 -2.61 -10.39 13.10
C GLY A 60 -1.78 -9.14 12.75
N ALA A 61 -1.53 -8.24 13.72
CA ALA A 61 -0.66 -7.10 13.49
C ALA A 61 0.80 -7.52 13.22
N TRP A 62 1.33 -8.47 13.99
CA TRP A 62 2.67 -9.00 13.78
C TRP A 62 2.81 -9.77 12.46
N ALA A 63 1.83 -10.57 12.10
CA ALA A 63 1.81 -11.28 10.82
C ALA A 63 1.87 -10.29 9.64
N THR A 64 1.13 -9.17 9.75
CA THR A 64 1.17 -8.09 8.74
C THR A 64 2.56 -7.46 8.63
N VAL A 65 3.19 -7.12 9.75
CA VAL A 65 4.54 -6.53 9.76
C VAL A 65 5.56 -7.50 9.17
N ILE A 66 5.50 -8.77 9.52
CA ILE A 66 6.41 -9.79 8.98
C ILE A 66 6.21 -9.95 7.47
N GLY A 67 4.96 -10.00 6.98
CA GLY A 67 4.67 -10.03 5.55
C GLY A 67 5.27 -8.83 4.80
N GLN A 68 5.19 -7.62 5.37
CA GLN A 68 5.79 -6.41 4.82
C GLN A 68 7.33 -6.48 4.79
N ILE A 69 7.95 -7.01 5.84
CA ILE A 69 9.41 -7.21 5.90
C ILE A 69 9.87 -8.22 4.83
N PHE A 70 9.14 -9.31 4.63
CA PHE A 70 9.46 -10.28 3.57
C PHE A 70 9.38 -9.65 2.18
N SER A 71 8.31 -8.88 1.90
CA SER A 71 8.19 -8.12 0.64
C SER A 71 9.35 -7.14 0.45
N PHE A 72 9.73 -6.44 1.52
CA PHE A 72 10.85 -5.50 1.53
C PHE A 72 12.18 -6.18 1.20
N ILE A 73 12.49 -7.32 1.84
CA ILE A 73 13.73 -8.07 1.60
C ILE A 73 13.81 -8.53 0.14
N LEU A 74 12.72 -9.03 -0.43
CA LEU A 74 12.67 -9.45 -1.83
C LEU A 74 12.88 -8.27 -2.78
N ALA A 75 12.26 -7.12 -2.50
CA ALA A 75 12.43 -5.92 -3.29
C ALA A 75 13.88 -5.39 -3.19
N LEU A 76 14.47 -5.39 -1.99
CA LEU A 76 15.84 -4.98 -1.75
C LEU A 76 16.85 -5.90 -2.47
N ARG A 77 16.58 -7.22 -2.45
CA ARG A 77 17.41 -8.19 -3.18
C ARG A 77 17.45 -7.91 -4.69
N TYR A 78 16.34 -7.41 -5.25
CA TYR A 78 16.29 -7.02 -6.65
C TYR A 78 17.17 -5.80 -6.92
N LEU A 79 17.14 -4.79 -6.04
CA LEU A 79 17.97 -3.58 -6.18
C LEU A 79 19.46 -3.91 -6.25
N TRP A 80 19.93 -4.89 -5.51
CA TRP A 80 21.34 -5.32 -5.60
C TRP A 80 21.69 -6.01 -6.92
N ARG A 81 20.69 -6.44 -7.69
CA ARG A 81 20.83 -7.06 -9.02
C ARG A 81 20.29 -6.17 -10.14
N PHE A 82 20.13 -4.87 -9.87
CA PHE A 82 19.69 -3.92 -10.88
C PHE A 82 20.64 -3.94 -12.08
N GLN A 83 20.11 -4.20 -13.29
CA GLN A 83 20.91 -4.31 -14.51
C GLN A 83 21.07 -2.99 -15.23
N THR A 84 20.15 -2.06 -15.01
CA THR A 84 20.04 -0.80 -15.75
C THR A 84 20.76 0.35 -15.04
N ILE A 85 20.97 0.28 -13.73
CA ILE A 85 21.59 1.35 -12.96
C ILE A 85 22.79 0.79 -12.19
N HIS A 86 23.97 1.29 -12.46
CA HIS A 86 25.16 1.08 -11.64
C HIS A 86 25.16 2.11 -10.52
N PHE A 87 25.11 1.66 -9.27
CA PHE A 87 25.23 2.54 -8.13
C PHE A 87 26.69 2.97 -7.96
N GLU A 88 27.02 4.17 -8.41
CA GLU A 88 28.29 4.83 -8.11
C GLU A 88 28.17 5.58 -6.79
N LYS A 89 29.31 5.84 -6.14
CA LYS A 89 29.31 6.60 -4.87
C LYS A 89 28.69 7.99 -5.01
N GLU A 90 28.77 8.55 -6.20
CA GLU A 90 28.17 9.85 -6.53
C GLU A 90 26.64 9.81 -6.59
N SER A 91 26.04 8.65 -6.83
CA SER A 91 24.59 8.46 -6.86
C SER A 91 23.93 8.62 -5.48
N PHE A 92 24.71 8.60 -4.42
CA PHE A 92 24.24 8.88 -3.05
C PHE A 92 24.30 10.36 -2.67
N LEU A 93 24.80 11.24 -3.53
CA LEU A 93 24.75 12.68 -3.32
C LEU A 93 23.34 13.17 -3.64
N LEU A 94 22.66 13.66 -2.61
CA LEU A 94 21.33 14.24 -2.75
C LEU A 94 21.43 15.55 -3.55
N ASP A 95 20.96 15.51 -4.81
CA ASP A 95 20.73 16.75 -5.56
C ASP A 95 19.39 17.35 -5.11
N ILE A 96 19.47 18.50 -4.46
CA ILE A 96 18.31 19.23 -3.94
C ILE A 96 17.35 19.62 -5.07
N ARG A 97 17.86 19.92 -6.24
CA ARG A 97 17.04 20.33 -7.40
C ARG A 97 16.19 19.17 -7.92
N GLU A 98 16.78 18.00 -8.06
CA GLU A 98 16.06 16.78 -8.48
C GLU A 98 15.08 16.32 -7.38
N SER A 99 15.49 16.39 -6.12
CA SER A 99 14.61 16.07 -4.98
C SER A 99 13.39 16.98 -4.93
N LEU A 100 13.53 18.27 -5.20
CA LEU A 100 12.42 19.23 -5.27
C LEU A 100 11.47 18.93 -6.44
N LYS A 101 11.98 18.50 -7.60
CA LYS A 101 11.13 18.07 -8.73
C LYS A 101 10.31 16.85 -8.35
N ILE A 102 10.91 15.83 -7.74
CA ILE A 102 10.22 14.62 -7.27
C ILE A 102 9.14 14.99 -6.25
N CYS A 103 9.47 15.85 -5.28
CA CYS A 103 8.50 16.34 -4.31
C CYS A 103 7.34 17.09 -4.97
N SER A 104 7.60 17.95 -5.95
CA SER A 104 6.59 18.68 -6.68
C SER A 104 5.60 17.75 -7.41
N MET A 105 6.10 16.68 -8.04
CA MET A 105 5.23 15.67 -8.66
C MET A 105 4.43 14.90 -7.60
N GLY A 106 5.04 14.61 -6.45
CA GLY A 106 4.40 13.91 -5.33
C GLY A 106 3.29 14.73 -4.66
N ILE A 107 3.39 16.05 -4.62
CA ILE A 107 2.40 16.94 -3.98
C ILE A 107 1.02 16.77 -4.64
N SER A 108 0.94 16.66 -5.96
CA SER A 108 -0.33 16.47 -6.67
C SER A 108 -1.04 15.18 -6.23
N SER A 109 -0.31 14.06 -6.19
CA SER A 109 -0.87 12.78 -5.74
C SER A 109 -1.21 12.78 -4.25
N SER A 110 -0.38 13.43 -3.43
CA SER A 110 -0.63 13.58 -1.98
C SER A 110 -1.87 14.42 -1.71
N SER A 111 -2.06 15.53 -2.44
CA SER A 111 -3.24 16.38 -2.30
C SER A 111 -4.53 15.62 -2.63
N ASN A 112 -4.51 14.81 -3.67
CA ASN A 112 -5.65 13.95 -4.02
C ASN A 112 -5.95 12.94 -2.90
N GLN A 113 -4.92 12.30 -2.33
CA GLN A 113 -5.11 11.34 -1.23
C GLN A 113 -5.62 12.01 0.05
N ILE A 114 -5.14 13.22 0.36
CA ILE A 114 -5.65 14.01 1.50
C ILE A 114 -7.12 14.35 1.29
N ALA A 115 -7.51 14.81 0.09
CA ALA A 115 -8.90 15.12 -0.23
C ALA A 115 -9.81 13.89 -0.03
N ILE A 116 -9.41 12.72 -0.53
CA ILE A 116 -10.16 11.47 -0.33
C ILE A 116 -10.30 11.17 1.17
N THR A 117 -9.24 11.31 1.96
CA THR A 117 -9.26 11.05 3.40
C THR A 117 -10.22 12.01 4.12
N VAL A 118 -10.19 13.30 3.79
CA VAL A 118 -11.10 14.30 4.36
C VAL A 118 -12.55 13.96 4.02
N ILE A 119 -12.85 13.60 2.77
CA ILE A 119 -14.19 13.17 2.35
C ILE A 119 -14.65 11.96 3.17
N GLN A 120 -13.79 10.96 3.38
CA GLN A 120 -14.11 9.77 4.17
C GLN A 120 -14.42 10.13 5.63
N ILE A 121 -13.65 11.03 6.24
CA ILE A 121 -13.90 11.50 7.62
C ILE A 121 -15.25 12.21 7.72
N ILE A 122 -15.55 13.12 6.79
CA ILE A 122 -16.82 13.85 6.76
C ILE A 122 -17.98 12.87 6.56
N GLN A 123 -17.84 11.93 5.63
CA GLN A 123 -18.86 10.92 5.35
C GLN A 123 -19.14 10.04 6.58
N TYR A 124 -18.08 9.59 7.26
CA TYR A 124 -18.20 8.77 8.46
C TYR A 124 -18.91 9.52 9.60
N ASN A 125 -18.52 10.77 9.85
CA ASN A 125 -19.15 11.61 10.86
C ASN A 125 -20.61 11.91 10.53
N SER A 126 -20.91 12.20 9.26
CA SER A 126 -22.29 12.46 8.82
C SER A 126 -23.17 11.22 8.97
N LEU A 127 -22.67 10.04 8.59
CA LEU A 127 -23.38 8.77 8.78
C LEU A 127 -23.66 8.47 10.25
N THR A 128 -22.69 8.74 11.11
CA THR A 128 -22.86 8.55 12.56
C THR A 128 -23.90 9.52 13.12
N TYR A 129 -23.82 10.79 12.77
CA TYR A 129 -24.73 11.81 13.29
C TYR A 129 -26.18 11.60 12.80
N TYR A 130 -26.38 11.49 11.50
CA TYR A 130 -27.72 11.31 10.93
C TYR A 130 -28.27 9.91 11.15
N GLY A 131 -27.42 8.89 11.24
CA GLY A 131 -27.81 7.54 11.57
C GLY A 131 -28.46 7.44 12.95
N ALA A 132 -27.89 8.15 13.94
CA ALA A 132 -28.45 8.21 15.29
C ALA A 132 -29.87 8.81 15.35
N LEU A 133 -30.23 9.65 14.38
CA LEU A 133 -31.56 10.28 14.29
C LEU A 133 -32.60 9.38 13.60
N THR A 134 -32.20 8.25 13.04
CA THR A 134 -33.10 7.34 12.33
C THR A 134 -33.47 6.13 13.19
N LYS A 135 -34.54 5.42 12.79
CA LYS A 135 -34.95 4.16 13.44
C LYS A 135 -33.87 3.06 13.39
N TYR A 136 -32.88 3.20 12.52
CA TYR A 136 -31.85 2.17 12.26
C TYR A 136 -30.61 2.33 13.15
N GLY A 137 -30.51 3.40 13.93
CA GLY A 137 -29.33 3.69 14.74
C GLY A 137 -28.07 3.99 13.91
N THR A 138 -26.92 4.05 14.55
CA THR A 138 -25.63 4.37 13.90
C THR A 138 -25.02 3.18 13.16
N ASP A 139 -25.24 1.96 13.63
CA ASP A 139 -24.50 0.77 13.20
C ASP A 139 -24.90 0.29 11.81
N ILE A 140 -26.21 0.32 11.49
CA ILE A 140 -26.71 -0.18 10.20
C ILE A 140 -26.26 0.69 9.02
N PRO A 141 -26.36 2.04 9.04
CA PRO A 141 -25.85 2.89 7.99
C PRO A 141 -24.32 2.79 7.80
N LEU A 142 -23.57 2.66 8.90
CA LEU A 142 -22.14 2.47 8.87
C LEU A 142 -21.75 1.13 8.21
N ALA A 143 -22.43 0.04 8.60
CA ALA A 143 -22.18 -1.28 8.02
C ALA A 143 -22.50 -1.30 6.52
N ALA A 144 -23.63 -0.72 6.12
CA ALA A 144 -24.01 -0.60 4.71
C ALA A 144 -22.99 0.20 3.90
N CYS A 145 -22.56 1.35 4.41
CA CYS A 145 -21.50 2.15 3.78
C CYS A 145 -20.18 1.36 3.68
N GLY A 146 -19.81 0.64 4.72
CA GLY A 146 -18.61 -0.23 4.72
C GLY A 146 -18.65 -1.30 3.62
N ILE A 147 -19.80 -1.93 3.40
CA ILE A 147 -19.98 -2.92 2.32
C ILE A 147 -19.82 -2.25 0.95
N VAL A 148 -20.47 -1.11 0.72
CA VAL A 148 -20.38 -0.36 -0.53
C VAL A 148 -18.93 0.06 -0.80
N MET A 149 -18.23 0.60 0.20
CA MET A 149 -16.83 1.00 0.07
C MET A 149 -15.92 -0.19 -0.25
N LYS A 150 -16.11 -1.34 0.39
CA LYS A 150 -15.33 -2.56 0.09
C LYS A 150 -15.59 -3.07 -1.32
N THR A 151 -16.83 -3.07 -1.77
CA THR A 151 -17.19 -3.47 -3.14
C THR A 151 -16.55 -2.52 -4.16
N ASN A 152 -16.62 -1.22 -3.92
CA ASN A 152 -15.97 -0.22 -4.76
C ASN A 152 -14.44 -0.39 -4.79
N ALA A 153 -13.82 -0.68 -3.66
CA ALA A 153 -12.38 -0.92 -3.57
C ALA A 153 -11.95 -2.14 -4.40
N ILE A 154 -12.73 -3.22 -4.45
CA ILE A 154 -12.45 -4.38 -5.28
C ILE A 154 -12.50 -4.01 -6.77
N LEU A 155 -13.53 -3.28 -7.21
CA LEU A 155 -13.65 -2.83 -8.58
C LEU A 155 -12.49 -1.90 -8.97
N LEU A 156 -12.17 -0.93 -8.12
CA LEU A 156 -11.05 -0.03 -8.34
C LEU A 156 -9.71 -0.76 -8.37
N ALA A 157 -9.51 -1.79 -7.56
CA ALA A 157 -8.27 -2.58 -7.57
C ALA A 157 -8.02 -3.24 -8.94
N ILE A 158 -9.07 -3.72 -9.62
CA ILE A 158 -8.96 -4.29 -10.97
C ILE A 158 -8.54 -3.20 -11.98
N VAL A 159 -9.20 -2.04 -11.94
CA VAL A 159 -8.90 -0.93 -12.86
C VAL A 159 -7.48 -0.41 -12.65
N VAL A 160 -7.09 -0.20 -11.38
CA VAL A 160 -5.73 0.23 -11.01
C VAL A 160 -4.70 -0.82 -11.41
N GLY A 161 -5.00 -2.11 -11.25
CA GLY A 161 -4.11 -3.20 -11.67
C GLY A 161 -3.84 -3.17 -13.18
N ILE A 162 -4.86 -3.00 -14.00
CA ILE A 162 -4.75 -2.88 -15.47
C ILE A 162 -3.94 -1.61 -15.83
N SER A 163 -4.26 -0.48 -15.21
CA SER A 163 -3.57 0.79 -15.46
C SER A 163 -2.07 0.70 -15.11
N GLN A 164 -1.73 0.14 -13.96
CA GLN A 164 -0.34 -0.04 -13.53
C GLN A 164 0.42 -1.04 -14.42
N GLY A 165 -0.26 -2.04 -14.96
CA GLY A 165 0.33 -2.98 -15.93
C GLY A 165 0.59 -2.33 -17.30
N ALA A 166 -0.27 -1.43 -17.74
CA ALA A 166 -0.13 -0.72 -19.01
C ALA A 166 0.93 0.40 -18.96
N GLN A 167 1.15 1.00 -17.79
CA GLN A 167 2.04 2.15 -17.62
C GLN A 167 3.47 1.96 -18.18
N PRO A 168 4.19 0.85 -17.88
CA PRO A 168 5.52 0.65 -18.45
C PRO A 168 5.48 0.43 -19.95
N ILE A 169 4.44 -0.22 -20.50
CA ILE A 169 4.31 -0.47 -21.94
C ILE A 169 4.13 0.85 -22.68
N ILE A 170 3.30 1.74 -22.16
CA ILE A 170 3.08 3.07 -22.74
C ILE A 170 4.36 3.91 -22.63
N GLY A 171 5.03 3.90 -21.47
CA GLY A 171 6.24 4.67 -21.24
C GLY A 171 7.43 4.25 -22.13
N PHE A 172 7.51 2.99 -22.56
CA PHE A 172 8.55 2.52 -23.48
C PHE A 172 8.23 2.81 -24.95
N ASN A 173 6.97 3.04 -25.32
CA ASN A 173 6.55 3.28 -26.70
C ASN A 173 6.28 4.75 -27.02
N TYR A 174 6.41 5.64 -26.06
CA TYR A 174 6.23 7.08 -26.20
C TYR A 174 7.57 7.79 -26.25
#